data_98a48e6cbfa0300a717b536e18b82325
#
_entry.id   98a48e6cbfa0300a717b536e18b82325
#
_cell.length_a   1.000
_cell.length_b   1.000
_cell.length_c   1.000
_cell.angle_alpha   90.00
_cell.angle_beta   90.00
_cell.angle_gamma   90.00
#
_symmetry.space_group_name_H-M   'P 1'
#
loop_
_entity.id
_entity.type
_entity.pdbx_description
1 polymer ?
#
loop_
_entity_poly.entity_id
_entity_poly.type
_entity_poly.pdbx_seq_one_letter_code
_entity_poly.pdbx_strand_id
1 'polypeptide(L)'
;HDTPMLDQLESGVWPSFVTGLKRLAKDNDMMVDLLGQLETSYETKKGYWKGGTVGVIGYGGGVIPRFTELKDANNKPLYPAAAEFHTLRIMPPPGMHYDTKTIRDFCDIWEEYGSGLIAFHGQSGDIMFQGCTTENVQPAFDAINKMGFDMGGAGPAVRTGMSCVGAARCEHSCFDEARAMRTNVNANLDDMHRPALPYKLKFKASGCANDCMNSIQRADVSMIGTWRDDMKVDQAEVKSYVASKGRKYVIDNVITRCPTQALSLNDDDTLAVDNPNCVRCMHCINVMTKALSPGDDRGVSILVGGKRTLKIGDLMGTVIVPFHKLETDDDFEWLEELGTNILDFFAENALEHERTGEMIERIGLTNFLEGLDIEIDPNMINQPRTNPYVRTDDWADEAAKWNERQAAQ
;
A
#
# COMPACT_ATOMS: atom_id res chain seq x y z
N HIS A 1 24.40 26.59 -5.71
CA HIS A 1 24.03 26.97 -4.36
C HIS A 1 24.86 26.20 -3.34
N ASP A 2 25.22 26.84 -2.23
CA ASP A 2 25.79 26.14 -1.09
C ASP A 2 24.68 25.37 -0.37
N THR A 3 24.94 24.10 -0.05
CA THR A 3 23.94 23.19 0.52
C THR A 3 24.48 22.43 1.74
N PRO A 4 24.95 23.13 2.81
CA PRO A 4 25.65 22.50 3.92
C PRO A 4 24.79 21.52 4.73
N MET A 5 23.48 21.71 4.77
CA MET A 5 22.57 20.77 5.47
C MET A 5 22.27 19.55 4.61
N LEU A 6 22.09 19.71 3.30
CA LEU A 6 21.89 18.58 2.40
C LEU A 6 23.18 17.74 2.26
N ASP A 7 24.35 18.38 2.35
CA ASP A 7 25.65 17.70 2.28
C ASP A 7 25.81 16.66 3.41
N GLN A 8 25.20 16.93 4.58
CA GLN A 8 25.20 15.98 5.69
C GLN A 8 24.47 14.66 5.34
N LEU A 9 23.51 14.72 4.43
CA LEU A 9 22.76 13.52 3.96
C LEU A 9 23.58 12.64 3.01
N GLU A 10 24.68 13.17 2.46
CA GLU A 10 25.61 12.40 1.64
C GLU A 10 26.69 11.68 2.47
N SER A 11 26.90 12.07 3.71
CA SER A 11 27.99 11.55 4.56
C SER A 11 27.76 10.15 5.10
N GLY A 12 26.75 9.41 4.63
CA GLY A 12 26.41 8.07 5.05
C GLY A 12 27.15 6.97 4.28
N VAL A 13 26.92 5.73 4.69
CA VAL A 13 27.46 4.51 4.03
C VAL A 13 26.85 4.29 2.64
N TRP A 14 25.62 4.75 2.41
CA TRP A 14 24.86 4.58 1.17
C TRP A 14 24.65 5.91 0.48
N PRO A 15 24.63 5.92 -0.88
CA PRO A 15 24.22 7.11 -1.61
C PRO A 15 22.86 7.59 -1.16
N SER A 16 22.71 8.90 -0.92
CA SER A 16 21.42 9.52 -0.63
C SER A 16 20.73 10.02 -1.91
N PHE A 17 19.46 10.47 -1.81
CA PHE A 17 18.80 11.15 -2.92
C PHE A 17 19.54 12.44 -3.32
N VAL A 18 20.22 13.11 -2.40
CA VAL A 18 21.04 14.30 -2.64
C VAL A 18 22.19 13.99 -3.61
N THR A 19 22.79 12.80 -3.50
CA THR A 19 23.83 12.34 -4.44
C THR A 19 23.30 12.29 -5.87
N GLY A 20 22.06 11.81 -6.06
CA GLY A 20 21.40 11.81 -7.37
C GLY A 20 21.11 13.22 -7.87
N LEU A 21 20.56 14.10 -7.01
CA LEU A 21 20.29 15.50 -7.35
C LEU A 21 21.55 16.25 -7.77
N LYS A 22 22.64 16.14 -7.02
CA LYS A 22 23.93 16.78 -7.34
C LYS A 22 24.52 16.25 -8.64
N ARG A 23 24.30 14.98 -8.96
CA ARG A 23 24.73 14.41 -10.25
C ARG A 23 23.96 15.04 -11.40
N LEU A 24 22.64 15.16 -11.28
CA LEU A 24 21.79 15.82 -12.28
C LEU A 24 22.08 17.32 -12.39
N ALA A 25 22.37 17.98 -11.28
CA ALA A 25 22.66 19.42 -11.24
C ALA A 25 23.93 19.85 -12.01
N LYS A 26 24.76 18.90 -12.46
CA LYS A 26 25.96 19.24 -13.26
C LYS A 26 25.63 19.88 -14.60
N ASP A 27 24.51 19.45 -15.20
CA ASP A 27 24.09 19.84 -16.53
C ASP A 27 22.63 20.26 -16.62
N ASN A 28 21.98 20.57 -15.44
CA ASN A 28 20.56 20.85 -15.36
C ASN A 28 20.25 21.94 -14.33
N ASP A 29 19.95 23.14 -14.82
CA ASP A 29 19.67 24.31 -14.00
C ASP A 29 18.46 24.12 -13.05
N MET A 30 17.45 23.36 -13.47
CA MET A 30 16.30 23.01 -12.62
C MET A 30 16.76 22.26 -11.37
N MET A 31 17.73 21.34 -11.51
CA MET A 31 18.30 20.60 -10.39
C MET A 31 19.21 21.46 -9.52
N VAL A 32 19.94 22.42 -10.11
CA VAL A 32 20.71 23.42 -9.32
C VAL A 32 19.79 24.21 -8.41
N ASP A 33 18.71 24.74 -8.98
CA ASP A 33 17.74 25.54 -8.23
C ASP A 33 16.93 24.70 -7.23
N LEU A 34 16.61 23.45 -7.58
CA LEU A 34 15.96 22.52 -6.64
C LEU A 34 16.82 22.28 -5.39
N LEU A 35 18.13 22.10 -5.54
CA LEU A 35 19.03 21.93 -4.41
C LEU A 35 18.97 23.13 -3.45
N GLY A 36 19.00 24.37 -3.97
CA GLY A 36 18.84 25.57 -3.17
C GLY A 36 17.48 25.66 -2.46
N GLN A 37 16.43 25.30 -3.16
CA GLN A 37 15.07 25.26 -2.59
C GLN A 37 14.92 24.21 -1.50
N LEU A 38 15.50 23.02 -1.67
CA LEU A 38 15.49 21.97 -0.65
C LEU A 38 16.35 22.33 0.56
N GLU A 39 17.49 23.01 0.37
CA GLU A 39 18.30 23.54 1.48
C GLU A 39 17.48 24.52 2.31
N THR A 40 16.81 25.50 1.67
CA THR A 40 15.91 26.44 2.33
C THR A 40 14.77 25.74 3.10
N SER A 41 14.22 24.66 2.51
CA SER A 41 13.21 23.83 3.18
C SER A 41 13.77 23.17 4.44
N TYR A 42 15.00 22.69 4.37
CA TYR A 42 15.65 22.00 5.48
C TYR A 42 16.05 22.95 6.61
N GLU A 43 16.58 24.12 6.28
CA GLU A 43 16.90 25.19 7.24
C GLU A 43 15.67 25.73 7.97
N THR A 44 14.64 26.06 7.21
CA THR A 44 13.43 26.71 7.75
C THR A 44 12.45 25.75 8.39
N LYS A 45 12.64 24.42 8.18
CA LYS A 45 11.69 23.36 8.58
C LYS A 45 10.30 23.51 7.95
N LYS A 46 10.20 24.28 6.88
CA LYS A 46 9.00 24.39 6.05
C LYS A 46 9.09 23.34 4.96
N GLY A 47 8.30 22.29 5.06
CA GLY A 47 8.41 21.15 4.15
C GLY A 47 8.15 21.50 2.69
N TYR A 48 8.91 20.92 1.79
CA TYR A 48 8.74 21.03 0.34
C TYR A 48 7.38 20.51 -0.16
N TRP A 49 6.85 19.47 0.48
CA TRP A 49 5.71 18.72 -0.06
C TRP A 49 4.32 19.30 0.23
N LYS A 50 4.17 20.16 1.23
CA LYS A 50 2.84 20.60 1.72
C LYS A 50 2.76 22.10 1.99
N GLY A 51 3.14 22.92 1.02
CA GLY A 51 2.92 24.36 1.14
C GLY A 51 3.84 25.07 2.13
N GLY A 52 5.07 24.63 2.22
CA GLY A 52 6.11 25.36 2.94
C GLY A 52 6.93 26.21 1.99
N THR A 53 7.76 25.58 1.18
CA THR A 53 8.54 26.23 0.13
C THR A 53 7.92 26.07 -1.26
N VAL A 54 6.98 25.14 -1.40
CA VAL A 54 6.25 24.86 -2.65
C VAL A 54 4.75 24.80 -2.38
N GLY A 55 3.97 25.62 -3.08
CA GLY A 55 2.52 25.53 -3.15
C GLY A 55 2.07 24.39 -4.09
N VAL A 56 0.97 23.71 -3.74
CA VAL A 56 0.29 22.75 -4.61
C VAL A 56 -1.07 23.33 -4.99
N ILE A 57 -1.28 23.55 -6.30
CA ILE A 57 -2.51 24.12 -6.81
C ILE A 57 -3.35 23.04 -7.49
N GLY A 58 -4.28 22.45 -6.70
CA GLY A 58 -5.16 21.40 -7.20
C GLY A 58 -4.45 20.09 -7.51
N TYR A 59 -5.17 19.19 -8.16
CA TYR A 59 -4.70 17.89 -8.64
C TYR A 59 -5.47 17.53 -9.90
N GLY A 60 -4.90 16.71 -10.75
CA GLY A 60 -5.59 16.20 -11.92
C GLY A 60 -4.90 14.94 -12.43
N GLY A 61 -5.60 13.88 -12.76
CA GLY A 61 -5.15 12.69 -13.44
C GLY A 61 -3.71 12.23 -13.18
N GLY A 62 -3.30 12.09 -11.92
CA GLY A 62 -1.92 11.75 -11.55
C GLY A 62 -0.91 12.91 -11.58
N VAL A 63 -1.33 14.11 -11.94
CA VAL A 63 -0.48 15.31 -11.91
C VAL A 63 -0.62 16.02 -10.58
N ILE A 64 0.52 16.38 -9.98
CA ILE A 64 0.61 17.21 -8.77
C ILE A 64 1.28 18.52 -9.19
N PRO A 65 0.53 19.58 -9.48
CA PRO A 65 1.08 20.89 -9.84
C PRO A 65 1.82 21.50 -8.65
N ARG A 66 3.08 21.89 -8.86
CA ARG A 66 3.94 22.47 -7.83
C ARG A 66 4.54 23.76 -8.32
N PHE A 67 4.38 24.82 -7.50
CA PHE A 67 4.91 26.15 -7.78
C PHE A 67 5.67 26.64 -6.55
N THR A 68 6.81 27.31 -6.76
CA THR A 68 7.59 27.85 -5.65
C THR A 68 6.85 28.98 -4.90
N GLU A 69 6.89 28.93 -3.59
CA GLU A 69 6.45 29.99 -2.69
C GLU A 69 7.62 30.91 -2.29
N LEU A 70 8.86 30.53 -2.60
CA LEU A 70 10.06 31.28 -2.26
C LEU A 70 10.30 32.40 -3.28
N LYS A 71 10.07 33.63 -2.83
CA LYS A 71 10.18 34.83 -3.68
C LYS A 71 11.06 35.89 -3.03
N ASP A 72 11.68 36.71 -3.85
CA ASP A 72 12.45 37.88 -3.44
C ASP A 72 11.52 39.07 -3.07
N ALA A 73 12.11 40.19 -2.67
CA ALA A 73 11.39 41.42 -2.33
C ALA A 73 10.58 42.02 -3.50
N ASN A 74 10.91 41.64 -4.74
CA ASN A 74 10.22 42.08 -5.95
C ASN A 74 9.19 41.03 -6.44
N ASN A 75 8.85 40.06 -5.59
CA ASN A 75 7.91 38.97 -5.87
C ASN A 75 8.35 38.03 -7.03
N LYS A 76 9.67 37.95 -7.31
CA LYS A 76 10.23 37.01 -8.28
C LYS A 76 10.67 35.74 -7.60
N PRO A 77 10.56 34.57 -8.25
CA PRO A 77 11.08 33.31 -7.70
C PRO A 77 12.56 33.44 -7.33
N LEU A 78 12.94 32.99 -6.13
CA LEU A 78 14.34 32.88 -5.70
C LEU A 78 15.10 31.82 -6.50
N TYR A 79 14.36 30.81 -6.96
CA TYR A 79 14.88 29.67 -7.72
C TYR A 79 14.08 29.55 -9.03
N PRO A 80 14.37 30.37 -10.04
CA PRO A 80 13.52 30.52 -11.21
C PRO A 80 13.46 29.25 -12.08
N ALA A 81 14.55 28.48 -12.19
CA ALA A 81 14.56 27.24 -12.97
C ALA A 81 13.74 26.11 -12.33
N ALA A 82 13.53 26.16 -11.00
CA ALA A 82 12.66 25.23 -10.27
C ALA A 82 11.35 25.90 -9.78
N ALA A 83 10.96 27.04 -10.39
CA ALA A 83 9.73 27.75 -10.02
C ALA A 83 8.47 26.90 -10.27
N GLU A 84 8.47 26.11 -11.32
CA GLU A 84 7.52 25.06 -11.61
C GLU A 84 8.25 23.71 -11.51
N PHE A 85 7.69 22.82 -10.68
CA PHE A 85 8.31 21.51 -10.45
C PHE A 85 7.22 20.45 -10.30
N HIS A 86 6.41 20.31 -11.37
CA HIS A 86 5.26 19.40 -11.36
C HIS A 86 5.72 17.96 -11.25
N THR A 87 4.92 17.17 -10.57
CA THR A 87 5.14 15.73 -10.39
C THR A 87 4.07 14.94 -11.11
N LEU A 88 4.48 14.00 -11.95
CA LEU A 88 3.60 13.06 -12.63
C LEU A 88 3.70 11.69 -11.96
N ARG A 89 2.57 11.02 -11.78
CA ARG A 89 2.49 9.68 -11.20
C ARG A 89 2.06 8.71 -12.29
N ILE A 90 2.92 7.73 -12.60
CA ILE A 90 2.63 6.71 -13.61
C ILE A 90 2.14 5.47 -12.89
N MET A 91 0.98 4.96 -13.30
CA MET A 91 0.38 3.76 -12.72
C MET A 91 1.22 2.52 -13.05
N PRO A 92 1.56 1.69 -12.05
CA PRO A 92 2.30 0.45 -12.29
C PRO A 92 1.40 -0.60 -12.98
N PRO A 93 1.99 -1.54 -13.72
CA PRO A 93 1.27 -2.74 -14.09
C PRO A 93 0.93 -3.56 -12.83
N PRO A 94 -0.15 -4.37 -12.83
CA PRO A 94 -0.42 -5.31 -11.76
C PRO A 94 0.82 -6.17 -11.45
N GLY A 95 1.12 -6.34 -10.15
CA GLY A 95 2.33 -7.03 -9.71
C GLY A 95 3.61 -6.19 -9.78
N MET A 96 3.58 -4.96 -10.29
CA MET A 96 4.67 -3.98 -10.27
C MET A 96 6.00 -4.45 -10.86
N HIS A 97 5.96 -5.32 -11.87
CA HIS A 97 7.14 -5.78 -12.58
C HIS A 97 7.30 -5.04 -13.91
N TYR A 98 8.52 -4.59 -14.18
CA TYR A 98 8.91 -3.92 -15.41
C TYR A 98 10.09 -4.64 -16.04
N ASP A 99 10.15 -4.69 -17.36
CA ASP A 99 11.38 -5.04 -18.05
C ASP A 99 12.35 -3.84 -18.09
N THR A 100 13.62 -4.14 -18.33
CA THR A 100 14.66 -3.11 -18.32
C THR A 100 14.56 -2.12 -19.47
N LYS A 101 13.89 -2.50 -20.58
CA LYS A 101 13.66 -1.58 -21.69
C LYS A 101 12.63 -0.53 -21.31
N THR A 102 11.51 -0.94 -20.75
CA THR A 102 10.45 -0.03 -20.26
C THR A 102 11.01 1.00 -19.27
N ILE A 103 11.87 0.56 -18.33
CA ILE A 103 12.50 1.51 -17.39
C ILE A 103 13.43 2.49 -18.10
N ARG A 104 14.18 2.06 -19.12
CA ARG A 104 15.01 2.98 -19.92
C ARG A 104 14.16 3.95 -20.72
N ASP A 105 13.11 3.48 -21.37
CA ASP A 105 12.18 4.33 -22.11
C ASP A 105 11.54 5.41 -21.19
N PHE A 106 11.22 5.07 -19.95
CA PHE A 106 10.80 6.06 -18.94
C PHE A 106 11.89 7.06 -18.59
N CYS A 107 13.13 6.62 -18.47
CA CYS A 107 14.26 7.53 -18.24
C CYS A 107 14.41 8.51 -19.41
N ASP A 108 14.39 8.01 -20.65
CA ASP A 108 14.53 8.81 -21.85
C ASP A 108 13.42 9.88 -21.95
N ILE A 109 12.16 9.50 -21.72
CA ILE A 109 11.02 10.44 -21.67
C ILE A 109 11.25 11.51 -20.59
N TRP A 110 11.72 11.12 -19.41
CA TRP A 110 11.85 12.09 -18.33
C TRP A 110 13.10 12.94 -18.40
N GLU A 111 14.12 12.50 -19.13
CA GLU A 111 15.26 13.34 -19.52
C GLU A 111 14.88 14.35 -20.61
N GLU A 112 13.92 14.01 -21.50
CA GLU A 112 13.45 14.90 -22.57
C GLU A 112 12.47 15.98 -22.03
N TYR A 113 11.47 15.59 -21.23
CA TYR A 113 10.38 16.48 -20.80
C TYR A 113 10.47 16.99 -19.37
N GLY A 114 11.39 16.48 -18.57
CA GLY A 114 11.50 16.82 -17.16
C GLY A 114 12.93 16.93 -16.66
N SER A 115 13.06 16.81 -15.37
CA SER A 115 14.33 16.98 -14.64
C SER A 115 15.25 15.77 -14.68
N GLY A 116 14.81 14.62 -15.15
CA GLY A 116 15.52 13.35 -15.00
C GLY A 116 15.40 12.72 -13.60
N LEU A 117 14.75 13.36 -12.64
CA LEU A 117 14.58 12.80 -11.29
C LEU A 117 13.37 11.87 -11.23
N ILE A 118 13.61 10.60 -10.92
CA ILE A 118 12.58 9.56 -10.80
C ILE A 118 12.58 9.00 -9.38
N ALA A 119 11.39 8.75 -8.82
CA ALA A 119 11.22 8.08 -7.55
C ALA A 119 10.20 6.93 -7.67
N PHE A 120 10.47 5.83 -6.96
CA PHE A 120 9.55 4.70 -6.84
C PHE A 120 8.74 4.87 -5.55
N HIS A 121 7.44 5.08 -5.68
CA HIS A 121 6.58 5.35 -4.53
C HIS A 121 6.04 4.06 -3.91
N GLY A 122 6.60 3.64 -2.78
CA GLY A 122 6.32 2.35 -2.14
C GLY A 122 4.86 2.14 -1.69
N GLN A 123 4.06 3.19 -1.51
CA GLN A 123 2.69 3.08 -0.99
C GLN A 123 1.62 2.93 -2.07
N SER A 124 1.92 3.24 -3.32
CA SER A 124 1.01 3.15 -4.45
C SER A 124 1.63 2.46 -5.66
N GLY A 125 2.92 2.10 -5.57
CA GLY A 125 3.65 1.49 -6.67
C GLY A 125 3.92 2.42 -7.84
N ASP A 126 3.43 3.67 -7.80
CA ASP A 126 3.67 4.63 -8.88
C ASP A 126 5.16 4.85 -9.12
N ILE A 127 5.53 4.97 -10.38
CA ILE A 127 6.75 5.68 -10.75
C ILE A 127 6.40 7.17 -10.74
N MET A 128 7.15 7.94 -9.95
CA MET A 128 6.95 9.38 -9.85
C MET A 128 8.02 10.10 -10.67
N PHE A 129 7.59 10.77 -11.71
CA PHE A 129 8.38 11.71 -12.46
C PHE A 129 8.34 13.06 -11.74
N GLN A 130 9.48 13.53 -11.26
CA GLN A 130 9.57 14.71 -10.43
C GLN A 130 10.26 15.86 -11.15
N GLY A 131 9.50 16.90 -11.42
CA GLY A 131 10.01 18.16 -11.94
C GLY A 131 9.89 18.32 -13.44
N CYS A 132 8.80 18.95 -13.88
CA CYS A 132 8.67 19.55 -15.21
C CYS A 132 7.92 20.87 -15.12
N THR A 133 7.98 21.64 -16.19
CA THR A 133 7.20 22.86 -16.38
C THR A 133 5.78 22.53 -16.84
N THR A 134 4.87 23.48 -16.74
CA THR A 134 3.47 23.32 -17.18
C THR A 134 3.39 22.91 -18.66
N GLU A 135 4.21 23.50 -19.51
CA GLU A 135 4.23 23.21 -20.96
C GLU A 135 4.63 21.77 -21.30
N ASN A 136 5.44 21.12 -20.44
CA ASN A 136 5.93 19.76 -20.66
C ASN A 136 5.02 18.67 -20.07
N VAL A 137 3.98 19.03 -19.31
CA VAL A 137 3.06 18.04 -18.72
C VAL A 137 2.36 17.21 -19.80
N GLN A 138 1.76 17.88 -20.80
CA GLN A 138 1.02 17.17 -21.86
C GLN A 138 1.91 16.34 -22.77
N PRO A 139 3.07 16.84 -23.27
CA PRO A 139 3.98 16.02 -24.05
C PRO A 139 4.48 14.77 -23.31
N ALA A 140 4.82 14.90 -22.02
CA ALA A 140 5.23 13.76 -21.19
C ALA A 140 4.10 12.73 -21.03
N PHE A 141 2.87 13.21 -20.77
CA PHE A 141 1.68 12.37 -20.71
C PHE A 141 1.47 11.59 -22.02
N ASP A 142 1.51 12.27 -23.16
CA ASP A 142 1.32 11.65 -24.47
C ASP A 142 2.38 10.58 -24.76
N ALA A 143 3.65 10.84 -24.40
CA ALA A 143 4.73 9.87 -24.56
C ALA A 143 4.53 8.61 -23.69
N ILE A 144 4.08 8.77 -22.44
CA ILE A 144 3.76 7.67 -21.51
C ILE A 144 2.59 6.85 -22.03
N ASN A 145 1.52 7.52 -22.48
CA ASN A 145 0.34 6.84 -23.05
C ASN A 145 0.69 6.05 -24.32
N LYS A 146 1.57 6.59 -25.16
CA LYS A 146 2.04 5.87 -26.36
C LYS A 146 2.76 4.57 -26.01
N MET A 147 3.38 4.46 -24.85
CA MET A 147 3.97 3.22 -24.32
C MET A 147 2.91 2.24 -23.78
N GLY A 148 1.64 2.62 -23.68
CA GLY A 148 0.57 1.83 -23.10
C GLY A 148 0.44 1.96 -21.59
N PHE A 149 1.06 2.97 -20.97
CA PHE A 149 0.90 3.30 -19.56
C PHE A 149 -0.05 4.48 -19.38
N ASP A 150 -0.69 4.54 -18.22
CA ASP A 150 -1.58 5.62 -17.82
C ASP A 150 -1.10 6.27 -16.52
N MET A 151 -1.69 7.41 -16.21
CA MET A 151 -1.41 8.11 -14.96
C MET A 151 -2.13 7.46 -13.79
N GLY A 152 -1.50 7.51 -12.63
CA GLY A 152 -2.11 7.08 -11.36
C GLY A 152 -2.99 8.17 -10.73
N GLY A 153 -3.60 7.85 -9.61
CA GLY A 153 -4.45 8.78 -8.86
C GLY A 153 -3.67 9.75 -7.97
N ALA A 154 -4.11 11.00 -7.93
CA ALA A 154 -3.57 12.02 -7.04
C ALA A 154 -4.71 12.85 -6.40
N GLY A 155 -4.47 13.39 -5.19
CA GLY A 155 -5.46 14.20 -4.48
C GLY A 155 -6.66 13.43 -3.92
N PRO A 156 -7.82 14.09 -3.80
CA PRO A 156 -9.09 13.51 -3.34
C PRO A 156 -9.75 12.72 -4.48
N ALA A 157 -9.20 11.56 -4.79
CA ALA A 157 -9.57 10.72 -5.93
C ALA A 157 -9.39 9.25 -5.56
N VAL A 158 -9.86 8.36 -6.43
CA VAL A 158 -9.40 6.98 -6.45
C VAL A 158 -7.90 6.99 -6.71
N ARG A 159 -7.15 6.28 -5.87
CA ARG A 159 -5.69 6.25 -5.96
C ARG A 159 -5.23 5.02 -6.75
N THR A 160 -4.06 5.12 -7.28
CA THR A 160 -3.37 4.02 -7.96
C THR A 160 -3.53 2.72 -7.19
N GLY A 161 -4.07 1.71 -7.86
CA GLY A 161 -4.25 0.38 -7.31
C GLY A 161 -2.93 -0.40 -7.28
N MET A 162 -2.78 -1.27 -6.29
CA MET A 162 -1.62 -2.16 -6.17
C MET A 162 -2.06 -3.59 -5.96
N SER A 163 -1.41 -4.51 -6.64
CA SER A 163 -1.51 -5.93 -6.37
C SER A 163 -0.15 -6.57 -6.14
N CYS A 164 -0.11 -7.69 -5.41
CA CYS A 164 1.10 -8.49 -5.32
C CYS A 164 1.37 -9.22 -6.66
N VAL A 165 2.48 -9.94 -6.71
CA VAL A 165 2.91 -10.64 -7.93
C VAL A 165 1.96 -11.75 -8.37
N GLY A 166 1.16 -12.29 -7.43
CA GLY A 166 0.13 -13.28 -7.70
C GLY A 166 0.62 -14.67 -8.09
N ALA A 167 -0.32 -15.47 -8.56
CA ALA A 167 -0.13 -16.89 -8.87
C ALA A 167 0.93 -17.15 -9.95
N ALA A 168 1.26 -16.16 -10.76
CA ALA A 168 2.32 -16.30 -11.76
C ALA A 168 3.71 -16.59 -11.15
N ARG A 169 3.94 -16.23 -9.86
CA ARG A 169 5.22 -16.39 -9.18
C ARG A 169 5.11 -16.82 -7.71
N CYS A 170 3.89 -17.02 -7.20
CA CYS A 170 3.67 -17.31 -5.80
C CYS A 170 2.65 -18.43 -5.61
N GLU A 171 3.08 -19.55 -5.06
CA GLU A 171 2.26 -20.72 -4.75
C GLU A 171 1.19 -20.47 -3.69
N HIS A 172 1.34 -19.38 -2.92
CA HIS A 172 0.41 -19.04 -1.85
C HIS A 172 -0.80 -18.22 -2.32
N SER A 173 -0.77 -17.74 -3.57
CA SER A 173 -1.87 -16.96 -4.13
C SER A 173 -3.16 -17.76 -4.17
N CYS A 174 -4.26 -17.12 -3.77
CA CYS A 174 -5.58 -17.74 -3.68
C CYS A 174 -6.57 -17.24 -4.74
N PHE A 175 -6.22 -16.21 -5.53
CA PHE A 175 -7.06 -15.67 -6.61
C PHE A 175 -6.19 -14.93 -7.65
N ASP A 176 -6.77 -14.44 -8.74
CA ASP A 176 -6.08 -13.59 -9.71
C ASP A 176 -6.09 -12.13 -9.25
N GLU A 177 -5.07 -11.74 -8.50
CA GLU A 177 -4.91 -10.38 -7.94
C GLU A 177 -4.72 -9.33 -9.02
N ALA A 178 -4.07 -9.71 -10.12
CA ALA A 178 -3.82 -8.80 -11.22
C ALA A 178 -5.12 -8.45 -11.95
N ARG A 179 -5.97 -9.44 -12.18
CA ARG A 179 -7.30 -9.24 -12.76
C ARG A 179 -8.19 -8.46 -11.80
N ALA A 180 -8.26 -8.84 -10.52
CA ALA A 180 -9.06 -8.15 -9.50
C ALA A 180 -8.70 -6.67 -9.40
N MET A 181 -7.41 -6.34 -9.44
CA MET A 181 -6.96 -4.96 -9.41
C MET A 181 -7.33 -4.19 -10.67
N ARG A 182 -7.14 -4.79 -11.87
CA ARG A 182 -7.54 -4.16 -13.14
C ARG A 182 -9.04 -3.90 -13.19
N THR A 183 -9.86 -4.84 -12.75
CA THR A 183 -11.32 -4.72 -12.68
C THR A 183 -11.70 -3.47 -11.89
N ASN A 184 -11.26 -3.35 -10.65
CA ASN A 184 -11.58 -2.19 -9.80
C ASN A 184 -11.02 -0.87 -10.34
N VAL A 185 -9.80 -0.87 -10.88
CA VAL A 185 -9.17 0.35 -11.41
C VAL A 185 -9.89 0.81 -12.67
N ASN A 186 -10.17 -0.09 -13.61
CA ASN A 186 -10.79 0.25 -14.89
C ASN A 186 -12.22 0.76 -14.71
N ALA A 187 -12.98 0.16 -13.79
CA ALA A 187 -14.34 0.62 -13.47
C ALA A 187 -14.37 2.06 -12.93
N ASN A 188 -13.31 2.49 -12.24
CA ASN A 188 -13.26 3.76 -11.52
C ASN A 188 -12.17 4.72 -12.07
N LEU A 189 -11.85 4.64 -13.37
CA LEU A 189 -10.84 5.51 -14.00
C LEU A 189 -11.24 6.98 -13.98
N ASP A 190 -12.51 7.30 -14.17
CA ASP A 190 -12.99 8.68 -14.13
C ASP A 190 -12.77 9.31 -12.74
N ASP A 191 -13.03 8.57 -11.67
CA ASP A 191 -12.79 8.98 -10.29
C ASP A 191 -11.31 9.03 -9.91
N MET A 192 -10.46 8.33 -10.63
CA MET A 192 -9.02 8.44 -10.51
C MET A 192 -8.48 9.69 -11.19
N HIS A 193 -8.98 10.01 -12.39
CA HIS A 193 -8.48 11.11 -13.20
C HIS A 193 -9.14 12.46 -12.91
N ARG A 194 -10.33 12.47 -12.31
CA ARG A 194 -11.10 13.67 -11.94
C ARG A 194 -11.32 13.74 -10.44
N PRO A 195 -10.38 14.34 -9.68
CA PRO A 195 -10.47 14.39 -8.22
C PRO A 195 -11.72 15.15 -7.76
N ALA A 196 -12.73 14.43 -7.28
CA ALA A 196 -13.99 14.99 -6.80
C ALA A 196 -14.51 14.30 -5.52
N LEU A 197 -13.74 13.36 -4.95
CA LEU A 197 -14.12 12.66 -3.74
C LEU A 197 -13.91 13.54 -2.49
N PRO A 198 -14.60 13.27 -1.38
CA PRO A 198 -14.33 13.95 -0.09
C PRO A 198 -12.87 13.80 0.36
N TYR A 199 -12.26 12.65 0.09
CA TYR A 199 -10.85 12.38 0.25
C TYR A 199 -10.40 11.22 -0.64
N LYS A 200 -9.16 10.75 -0.50
CA LYS A 200 -8.62 9.63 -1.29
C LYS A 200 -9.24 8.30 -0.89
N LEU A 201 -9.51 7.46 -1.89
CA LEU A 201 -9.89 6.06 -1.72
C LEU A 201 -8.84 5.14 -2.39
N LYS A 202 -8.52 4.02 -1.78
CA LYS A 202 -7.45 3.12 -2.23
C LYS A 202 -7.94 1.68 -2.29
N PHE A 203 -7.67 1.02 -3.41
CA PHE A 203 -7.80 -0.42 -3.60
C PHE A 203 -6.44 -1.08 -3.52
N LYS A 204 -6.31 -2.21 -2.81
CA LYS A 204 -5.13 -3.06 -2.83
C LYS A 204 -5.50 -4.53 -2.77
N ALA A 205 -4.72 -5.38 -3.48
CA ALA A 205 -4.93 -6.81 -3.54
C ALA A 205 -3.67 -7.57 -3.12
N SER A 206 -3.82 -8.47 -2.15
CA SER A 206 -2.78 -9.41 -1.70
C SER A 206 -3.29 -10.83 -1.84
N GLY A 207 -2.56 -11.69 -2.53
CA GLY A 207 -2.98 -13.05 -2.88
C GLY A 207 -3.13 -14.01 -1.70
N CYS A 208 -2.68 -13.64 -0.52
CA CYS A 208 -2.84 -14.43 0.71
C CYS A 208 -2.67 -13.55 1.95
N ALA A 209 -2.87 -14.14 3.14
CA ALA A 209 -2.78 -13.45 4.43
C ALA A 209 -1.37 -12.96 4.82
N ASN A 210 -0.33 -13.22 4.01
CA ASN A 210 0.96 -12.56 4.17
C ASN A 210 0.90 -11.06 3.89
N ASP A 211 -0.14 -10.61 3.19
CA ASP A 211 -0.42 -9.21 2.88
C ASP A 211 0.80 -8.42 2.40
N CYS A 212 1.49 -8.93 1.37
CA CYS A 212 2.70 -8.32 0.82
C CYS A 212 2.52 -6.87 0.37
N MET A 213 1.28 -6.48 0.05
CA MET A 213 0.93 -5.10 -0.32
C MET A 213 0.58 -4.21 0.88
N ASN A 214 0.60 -4.77 2.09
CA ASN A 214 0.18 -4.06 3.31
C ASN A 214 -1.21 -3.42 3.11
N SER A 215 -2.14 -4.20 2.57
CA SER A 215 -3.46 -3.73 2.16
C SER A 215 -4.37 -3.50 3.36
N ILE A 216 -4.38 -4.42 4.31
CA ILE A 216 -5.24 -4.34 5.50
C ILE A 216 -5.05 -3.04 6.32
N GLN A 217 -3.84 -2.47 6.30
CA GLN A 217 -3.48 -1.25 7.04
C GLN A 217 -3.45 0.00 6.15
N ARG A 218 -3.38 -0.15 4.82
CA ARG A 218 -3.08 0.96 3.91
C ARG A 218 -4.13 1.22 2.85
N ALA A 219 -5.11 0.32 2.70
CA ALA A 219 -6.17 0.47 1.73
C ALA A 219 -7.52 0.72 2.38
N ASP A 220 -8.36 1.49 1.71
CA ASP A 220 -9.77 1.68 2.07
C ASP A 220 -10.58 0.43 1.74
N VAL A 221 -10.21 -0.25 0.65
CA VAL A 221 -10.74 -1.54 0.24
C VAL A 221 -9.57 -2.50 0.02
N SER A 222 -9.52 -3.56 0.80
CA SER A 222 -8.47 -4.57 0.78
C SER A 222 -9.04 -5.91 0.30
N MET A 223 -8.38 -6.52 -0.67
CA MET A 223 -8.67 -7.86 -1.16
C MET A 223 -7.55 -8.78 -0.67
N ILE A 224 -7.88 -9.72 0.23
CA ILE A 224 -6.91 -10.63 0.84
C ILE A 224 -7.26 -12.06 0.49
N GLY A 225 -6.36 -12.76 -0.20
CA GLY A 225 -6.55 -14.16 -0.53
C GLY A 225 -6.67 -15.06 0.70
N THR A 226 -7.59 -16.01 0.63
CA THR A 226 -7.86 -16.99 1.67
C THR A 226 -8.39 -18.30 1.04
N TRP A 227 -8.65 -19.30 1.87
CA TRP A 227 -9.30 -20.55 1.45
C TRP A 227 -10.33 -20.95 2.49
N ARG A 228 -11.34 -21.73 2.09
CA ARG A 228 -12.46 -22.09 2.95
C ARG A 228 -12.36 -23.51 3.50
N ASP A 229 -11.82 -24.43 2.71
CA ASP A 229 -11.61 -25.85 3.09
C ASP A 229 -10.40 -26.03 4.02
N ASP A 230 -9.99 -27.28 4.22
CA ASP A 230 -8.88 -27.65 5.09
C ASP A 230 -7.51 -27.28 4.48
N MET A 231 -6.60 -26.85 5.34
CA MET A 231 -5.20 -26.66 4.97
C MET A 231 -4.60 -28.00 4.53
N LYS A 232 -3.86 -28.01 3.44
CA LYS A 232 -3.16 -29.20 2.96
C LYS A 232 -1.92 -29.48 3.78
N VAL A 233 -1.75 -30.75 4.17
CA VAL A 233 -0.60 -31.24 4.95
C VAL A 233 0.00 -32.45 4.25
N ASP A 234 1.24 -32.33 3.79
CA ASP A 234 2.06 -33.46 3.38
C ASP A 234 2.81 -34.02 4.59
N GLN A 235 2.30 -35.10 5.12
CA GLN A 235 2.85 -35.73 6.35
C GLN A 235 4.27 -36.31 6.15
N ALA A 236 4.64 -36.68 4.93
CA ALA A 236 5.99 -37.16 4.64
C ALA A 236 6.99 -36.00 4.71
N GLU A 237 6.63 -34.84 4.14
CA GLU A 237 7.43 -33.62 4.23
C GLU A 237 7.45 -33.06 5.67
N VAL A 238 6.38 -33.21 6.45
CA VAL A 238 6.37 -32.86 7.88
C VAL A 238 7.43 -33.68 8.62
N LYS A 239 7.42 -35.02 8.48
CA LYS A 239 8.42 -35.91 9.11
C LYS A 239 9.85 -35.58 8.67
N SER A 240 10.04 -35.31 7.38
CA SER A 240 11.33 -34.88 6.83
C SER A 240 11.82 -33.59 7.47
N TYR A 241 10.92 -32.63 7.65
CA TYR A 241 11.23 -31.34 8.28
C TYR A 241 11.59 -31.50 9.77
N VAL A 242 10.81 -32.33 10.50
CA VAL A 242 11.10 -32.65 11.90
C VAL A 242 12.45 -33.34 12.04
N ALA A 243 12.76 -34.31 11.18
CA ALA A 243 14.07 -35.01 11.16
C ALA A 243 15.23 -34.04 10.90
N SER A 244 15.03 -33.04 10.03
CA SER A 244 16.06 -32.06 9.65
C SER A 244 16.28 -30.98 10.73
N LYS A 245 15.21 -30.45 11.33
CA LYS A 245 15.28 -29.31 12.26
C LYS A 245 15.22 -29.69 13.73
N GLY A 246 14.74 -30.88 14.02
CA GLY A 246 14.47 -31.37 15.35
C GLY A 246 13.06 -31.03 15.85
N ARG A 247 12.48 -31.94 16.60
CA ARG A 247 11.12 -31.84 17.15
C ARG A 247 10.91 -30.56 17.97
N LYS A 248 11.88 -30.23 18.83
CA LYS A 248 11.82 -29.00 19.64
C LYS A 248 11.73 -27.74 18.79
N TYR A 249 12.48 -27.65 17.70
CA TYR A 249 12.40 -26.50 16.79
C TYR A 249 11.01 -26.33 16.19
N VAL A 250 10.38 -27.43 15.75
CA VAL A 250 9.03 -27.39 15.17
C VAL A 250 8.01 -26.95 16.23
N ILE A 251 8.11 -27.45 17.45
CA ILE A 251 7.24 -27.03 18.55
C ILE A 251 7.40 -25.53 18.81
N ASP A 252 8.62 -25.03 18.97
CA ASP A 252 8.89 -23.63 19.33
C ASP A 252 8.55 -22.63 18.20
N ASN A 253 8.73 -23.01 16.93
CA ASN A 253 8.62 -22.08 15.81
C ASN A 253 7.35 -22.26 14.95
N VAL A 254 6.64 -23.36 15.09
CA VAL A 254 5.41 -23.63 14.32
C VAL A 254 4.21 -23.78 15.27
N ILE A 255 4.28 -24.76 16.18
CA ILE A 255 3.14 -25.11 17.03
C ILE A 255 2.80 -23.99 18.02
N THR A 256 3.77 -23.59 18.84
CA THR A 256 3.58 -22.57 19.90
C THR A 256 3.24 -21.19 19.32
N ARG A 257 3.63 -20.93 18.07
CA ARG A 257 3.36 -19.66 17.40
C ARG A 257 2.02 -19.61 16.67
N CYS A 258 1.25 -20.69 16.69
CA CYS A 258 -0.10 -20.68 16.15
C CYS A 258 -1.00 -19.78 17.03
N PRO A 259 -1.58 -18.69 16.49
CA PRO A 259 -2.32 -17.71 17.28
C PRO A 259 -3.60 -18.27 17.93
N THR A 260 -4.14 -19.32 17.34
CA THR A 260 -5.35 -20.00 17.84
C THR A 260 -5.08 -21.38 18.39
N GLN A 261 -3.80 -21.80 18.49
CA GLN A 261 -3.37 -23.12 18.95
C GLN A 261 -4.01 -24.28 18.15
N ALA A 262 -4.29 -24.04 16.88
CA ALA A 262 -4.91 -25.01 15.97
C ALA A 262 -3.95 -26.11 15.48
N LEU A 263 -2.70 -26.14 15.95
CA LEU A 263 -1.69 -27.11 15.52
C LEU A 263 -1.20 -27.95 16.66
N SER A 264 -0.98 -29.25 16.43
CA SER A 264 -0.30 -30.14 17.34
C SER A 264 0.62 -31.11 16.60
N LEU A 265 1.76 -31.46 17.21
CA LEU A 265 2.72 -32.43 16.68
C LEU A 265 2.54 -33.76 17.44
N ASN A 266 2.14 -34.79 16.72
CA ASN A 266 1.93 -36.13 17.26
C ASN A 266 3.27 -36.83 17.60
N ASP A 267 3.20 -37.92 18.37
CA ASP A 267 4.41 -38.66 18.79
C ASP A 267 5.15 -39.32 17.61
N ASP A 268 4.44 -39.60 16.52
CA ASP A 268 5.01 -40.15 15.28
C ASP A 268 5.51 -39.07 14.30
N ASP A 269 5.66 -37.84 14.77
CA ASP A 269 6.08 -36.67 14.00
C ASP A 269 5.14 -36.26 12.87
N THR A 270 3.87 -36.65 12.92
CA THR A 270 2.83 -36.10 12.06
C THR A 270 2.22 -34.84 12.66
N LEU A 271 1.71 -33.95 11.80
CA LEU A 271 1.03 -32.71 12.21
C LEU A 271 -0.49 -32.91 12.19
N ALA A 272 -1.14 -32.59 13.28
CA ALA A 272 -2.59 -32.46 13.33
C ALA A 272 -2.99 -30.99 13.26
N VAL A 273 -4.06 -30.70 12.52
CA VAL A 273 -4.61 -29.35 12.32
C VAL A 273 -6.07 -29.34 12.72
N ASP A 274 -6.41 -28.46 13.65
CA ASP A 274 -7.81 -28.13 13.97
C ASP A 274 -8.27 -27.04 12.99
N ASN A 275 -8.73 -27.46 11.80
CA ASN A 275 -9.11 -26.54 10.73
C ASN A 275 -10.24 -25.57 11.08
N PRO A 276 -11.29 -25.94 11.87
CA PRO A 276 -12.29 -24.99 12.35
C PRO A 276 -11.71 -23.81 13.15
N ASN A 277 -10.65 -24.05 13.92
CA ASN A 277 -9.97 -23.03 14.71
C ASN A 277 -8.78 -22.36 13.97
N CYS A 278 -8.46 -22.81 12.76
CA CYS A 278 -7.40 -22.22 11.95
C CYS A 278 -7.86 -20.86 11.34
N VAL A 279 -7.18 -19.77 11.72
CA VAL A 279 -7.45 -18.42 11.19
C VAL A 279 -6.71 -18.10 9.89
N ARG A 280 -6.11 -19.09 9.26
CA ARG A 280 -5.45 -18.98 7.94
C ARG A 280 -4.38 -17.89 7.86
N CYS A 281 -3.65 -17.65 8.96
CA CYS A 281 -2.65 -16.59 9.07
C CYS A 281 -1.35 -16.84 8.29
N MET A 282 -1.20 -18.00 7.66
CA MET A 282 -0.04 -18.40 6.85
C MET A 282 1.27 -18.65 7.61
N HIS A 283 1.35 -18.42 8.92
CA HIS A 283 2.62 -18.53 9.65
C HIS A 283 3.27 -19.92 9.51
N CYS A 284 2.52 -20.99 9.79
CA CYS A 284 3.02 -22.37 9.68
C CYS A 284 3.41 -22.73 8.24
N ILE A 285 2.64 -22.29 7.25
CA ILE A 285 2.91 -22.50 5.82
C ILE A 285 4.23 -21.83 5.43
N ASN A 286 4.48 -20.60 5.90
CA ASN A 286 5.72 -19.87 5.62
C ASN A 286 6.98 -20.53 6.24
N VAL A 287 6.81 -21.28 7.32
CA VAL A 287 7.94 -22.00 7.96
C VAL A 287 8.17 -23.37 7.32
N MET A 288 7.07 -24.08 6.98
CA MET A 288 7.12 -25.44 6.44
C MET A 288 6.58 -25.47 5.00
N THR A 289 7.18 -24.68 4.13
CA THR A 289 6.66 -24.37 2.76
C THR A 289 6.49 -25.59 1.85
N LYS A 290 7.20 -26.70 2.09
CA LYS A 290 7.04 -27.94 1.34
C LYS A 290 5.96 -28.84 1.92
N ALA A 291 5.77 -28.76 3.25
CA ALA A 291 4.86 -29.63 3.97
C ALA A 291 3.44 -29.11 4.06
N LEU A 292 3.27 -27.78 4.02
CA LEU A 292 1.98 -27.10 4.24
C LEU A 292 1.66 -26.16 3.10
N SER A 293 0.40 -26.13 2.70
CA SER A 293 -0.10 -25.18 1.70
C SER A 293 -1.57 -24.83 1.94
N PRO A 294 -2.07 -23.71 1.37
CA PRO A 294 -3.49 -23.39 1.37
C PRO A 294 -4.33 -24.53 0.84
N GLY A 295 -5.59 -24.60 1.24
CA GLY A 295 -6.58 -25.54 0.72
C GLY A 295 -6.83 -25.34 -0.78
N ASP A 296 -7.79 -26.10 -1.33
CA ASP A 296 -8.17 -26.03 -2.74
C ASP A 296 -9.31 -25.05 -3.01
N ASP A 297 -10.22 -24.87 -2.03
CA ASP A 297 -11.35 -23.96 -2.14
C ASP A 297 -10.88 -22.52 -1.84
N ARG A 298 -10.12 -21.96 -2.79
CA ARG A 298 -9.46 -20.65 -2.69
C ARG A 298 -10.35 -19.52 -3.17
N GLY A 299 -10.15 -18.33 -2.63
CA GLY A 299 -10.88 -17.14 -2.96
C GLY A 299 -10.33 -15.92 -2.23
N VAL A 300 -11.18 -14.93 -2.00
CA VAL A 300 -10.82 -13.65 -1.42
C VAL A 300 -11.71 -13.28 -0.24
N SER A 301 -11.13 -12.65 0.77
CA SER A 301 -11.86 -11.87 1.77
C SER A 301 -11.77 -10.39 1.40
N ILE A 302 -12.89 -9.66 1.54
CA ILE A 302 -12.91 -8.21 1.34
C ILE A 302 -12.96 -7.52 2.70
N LEU A 303 -12.03 -6.59 2.91
CA LEU A 303 -11.93 -5.80 4.12
C LEU A 303 -12.00 -4.31 3.76
N VAL A 304 -12.57 -3.50 4.64
CA VAL A 304 -12.71 -2.04 4.43
C VAL A 304 -12.18 -1.25 5.62
N GLY A 305 -11.74 -0.02 5.35
CA GLY A 305 -11.45 0.97 6.38
C GLY A 305 -10.00 1.02 6.86
N GLY A 306 -9.07 0.32 6.21
CA GLY A 306 -7.65 0.38 6.56
C GLY A 306 -7.07 1.79 6.40
N LYS A 307 -6.45 2.31 7.47
CA LYS A 307 -5.80 3.63 7.48
C LYS A 307 -4.70 3.69 8.54
N ARG A 308 -3.56 4.23 8.16
CA ARG A 308 -2.51 4.58 9.12
C ARG A 308 -2.20 6.06 9.06
N THR A 309 -2.32 6.74 10.19
CA THR A 309 -1.96 8.16 10.32
C THR A 309 -1.43 8.45 11.72
N LEU A 310 -0.68 9.55 11.85
CA LEU A 310 -0.21 10.03 13.15
C LEU A 310 -1.36 10.54 14.04
N LYS A 311 -2.50 10.92 13.45
CA LYS A 311 -3.61 11.53 14.17
C LYS A 311 -4.41 10.53 15.02
N ILE A 312 -4.66 9.35 14.46
CA ILE A 312 -5.53 8.32 15.07
C ILE A 312 -4.84 6.96 15.24
N GLY A 313 -3.56 6.84 14.85
CA GLY A 313 -2.86 5.57 14.83
C GLY A 313 -3.24 4.70 13.63
N ASP A 314 -3.35 3.39 13.87
CA ASP A 314 -3.65 2.40 12.85
C ASP A 314 -5.10 1.94 12.96
N LEU A 315 -5.90 2.20 11.93
CA LEU A 315 -7.14 1.48 11.66
C LEU A 315 -6.83 0.32 10.73
N MET A 316 -7.21 -0.88 11.14
CA MET A 316 -7.09 -2.08 10.31
C MET A 316 -8.40 -2.29 9.56
N GLY A 317 -8.30 -2.81 8.33
CA GLY A 317 -9.48 -3.17 7.57
C GLY A 317 -10.36 -4.17 8.34
N THR A 318 -11.67 -3.93 8.32
CA THR A 318 -12.68 -4.82 8.88
C THR A 318 -13.26 -5.70 7.78
N VAL A 319 -13.42 -6.99 8.05
CA VAL A 319 -14.00 -7.95 7.09
C VAL A 319 -15.47 -7.60 6.85
N ILE A 320 -15.83 -7.41 5.59
CA ILE A 320 -17.23 -7.23 5.14
C ILE A 320 -17.71 -8.39 4.25
N VAL A 321 -16.78 -9.09 3.60
CA VAL A 321 -17.04 -10.36 2.89
C VAL A 321 -16.00 -11.36 3.37
N PRO A 322 -16.38 -12.36 4.19
CA PRO A 322 -15.43 -13.34 4.72
C PRO A 322 -14.79 -14.20 3.65
N PHE A 323 -15.56 -14.59 2.65
CA PHE A 323 -15.08 -15.40 1.54
C PHE A 323 -15.94 -15.22 0.28
N HIS A 324 -15.29 -15.01 -0.85
CA HIS A 324 -15.90 -15.07 -2.18
C HIS A 324 -14.91 -15.70 -3.17
N LYS A 325 -15.38 -16.56 -4.09
CA LYS A 325 -14.56 -17.07 -5.18
C LYS A 325 -14.38 -16.01 -6.24
N LEU A 326 -13.21 -15.97 -6.87
CA LEU A 326 -12.94 -15.12 -8.04
C LEU A 326 -12.35 -15.98 -9.15
N GLU A 327 -13.21 -16.71 -9.86
CA GLU A 327 -12.84 -17.65 -10.91
C GLU A 327 -13.50 -17.33 -12.27
N THR A 328 -14.76 -16.92 -12.24
CA THR A 328 -15.58 -16.64 -13.43
C THR A 328 -15.68 -15.16 -13.74
N ASP A 329 -16.16 -14.81 -14.94
CA ASP A 329 -16.41 -13.42 -15.30
C ASP A 329 -17.47 -12.78 -14.39
N ASP A 330 -18.52 -13.53 -14.04
CA ASP A 330 -19.57 -13.07 -13.12
C ASP A 330 -19.01 -12.72 -11.72
N ASP A 331 -18.03 -13.50 -11.24
CA ASP A 331 -17.36 -13.18 -9.95
C ASP A 331 -16.59 -11.85 -10.01
N PHE A 332 -15.98 -11.54 -11.16
CA PHE A 332 -15.28 -10.27 -11.34
C PHE A 332 -16.24 -9.10 -11.59
N GLU A 333 -17.39 -9.32 -12.24
CA GLU A 333 -18.47 -8.32 -12.32
C GLU A 333 -19.02 -8.00 -10.93
N TRP A 334 -19.27 -9.02 -10.11
CA TRP A 334 -19.63 -8.81 -8.70
C TRP A 334 -18.59 -7.98 -7.92
N LEU A 335 -17.29 -8.25 -8.13
CA LEU A 335 -16.21 -7.51 -7.48
C LEU A 335 -16.18 -6.04 -7.94
N GLU A 336 -16.43 -5.80 -9.22
CA GLU A 336 -16.55 -4.46 -9.82
C GLU A 336 -17.71 -3.69 -9.18
N GLU A 337 -18.88 -4.30 -9.14
CA GLU A 337 -20.08 -3.71 -8.55
C GLU A 337 -19.87 -3.39 -7.07
N LEU A 338 -19.32 -4.33 -6.30
CA LEU A 338 -19.01 -4.09 -4.88
C LEU A 338 -18.03 -2.93 -4.70
N GLY A 339 -16.96 -2.90 -5.50
CA GLY A 339 -15.94 -1.83 -5.43
C GLY A 339 -16.52 -0.46 -5.74
N THR A 340 -17.37 -0.37 -6.77
CA THR A 340 -18.06 0.86 -7.17
C THR A 340 -19.08 1.28 -6.12
N ASN A 341 -19.89 0.36 -5.60
CA ASN A 341 -20.87 0.67 -4.55
C ASN A 341 -20.19 1.20 -3.27
N ILE A 342 -19.03 0.65 -2.89
CA ILE A 342 -18.24 1.18 -1.76
C ILE A 342 -17.75 2.60 -2.07
N LEU A 343 -17.30 2.86 -3.28
CA LEU A 343 -16.84 4.19 -3.70
C LEU A 343 -17.98 5.21 -3.65
N ASP A 344 -19.14 4.88 -4.23
CA ASP A 344 -20.32 5.75 -4.25
C ASP A 344 -20.81 6.04 -2.83
N PHE A 345 -20.93 5.02 -1.99
CA PHE A 345 -21.29 5.20 -0.60
C PHE A 345 -20.32 6.12 0.15
N PHE A 346 -19.01 5.96 -0.12
CA PHE A 346 -17.98 6.82 0.45
C PHE A 346 -18.11 8.26 -0.06
N ALA A 347 -18.34 8.45 -1.36
CA ALA A 347 -18.50 9.77 -1.96
C ALA A 347 -19.69 10.54 -1.37
N GLU A 348 -20.80 9.83 -1.08
CA GLU A 348 -22.04 10.42 -0.56
C GLU A 348 -22.01 10.69 0.96
N ASN A 349 -21.32 9.86 1.72
CA ASN A 349 -21.42 9.84 3.18
C ASN A 349 -20.18 10.35 3.93
N ALA A 350 -19.00 10.38 3.30
CA ALA A 350 -17.79 10.83 3.96
C ALA A 350 -17.73 12.37 4.05
N LEU A 351 -17.19 12.85 5.16
CA LEU A 351 -16.88 14.26 5.36
C LEU A 351 -15.56 14.64 4.64
N GLU A 352 -15.35 15.94 4.45
CA GLU A 352 -14.11 16.45 3.86
C GLU A 352 -12.88 15.99 4.65
N HIS A 353 -11.91 15.42 3.96
CA HIS A 353 -10.69 14.80 4.52
C HIS A 353 -10.91 13.57 5.41
N GLU A 354 -12.09 12.99 5.41
CA GLU A 354 -12.41 11.74 6.10
C GLU A 354 -12.08 10.53 5.21
N ARG A 355 -11.43 9.50 5.76
CA ARG A 355 -11.18 8.23 5.11
C ARG A 355 -12.32 7.25 5.40
N THR A 356 -12.45 6.21 4.58
CA THR A 356 -13.50 5.19 4.73
C THR A 356 -13.55 4.60 6.14
N GLY A 357 -12.42 4.28 6.75
CA GLY A 357 -12.39 3.76 8.12
C GLY A 357 -12.88 4.75 9.17
N GLU A 358 -12.55 6.03 9.02
CA GLU A 358 -13.05 7.09 9.91
C GLU A 358 -14.55 7.31 9.72
N MET A 359 -15.03 7.25 8.48
CA MET A 359 -16.46 7.32 8.17
C MET A 359 -17.22 6.15 8.83
N ILE A 360 -16.70 4.92 8.70
CA ILE A 360 -17.31 3.73 9.32
C ILE A 360 -17.32 3.85 10.85
N GLU A 361 -16.26 4.37 11.48
CA GLU A 361 -16.26 4.65 12.92
C GLU A 361 -17.33 5.67 13.32
N ARG A 362 -17.56 6.68 12.49
CA ARG A 362 -18.56 7.73 12.75
C ARG A 362 -19.99 7.26 12.57
N ILE A 363 -20.29 6.55 11.47
CA ILE A 363 -21.66 6.14 11.13
C ILE A 363 -22.04 4.76 11.70
N GLY A 364 -21.05 3.95 12.05
CA GLY A 364 -21.21 2.56 12.50
C GLY A 364 -21.11 1.55 11.35
N LEU A 365 -20.52 0.38 11.62
CA LEU A 365 -20.36 -0.69 10.63
C LEU A 365 -21.71 -1.23 10.13
N THR A 366 -22.71 -1.35 11.00
CA THR A 366 -24.05 -1.84 10.62
C THR A 366 -24.66 -0.93 9.55
N ASN A 367 -24.66 0.37 9.76
CA ASN A 367 -25.20 1.34 8.77
C ASN A 367 -24.44 1.31 7.45
N PHE A 368 -23.12 1.06 7.50
CA PHE A 368 -22.31 0.89 6.31
C PHE A 368 -22.69 -0.37 5.52
N LEU A 369 -22.88 -1.51 6.21
CA LEU A 369 -23.29 -2.77 5.58
C LEU A 369 -24.72 -2.68 5.01
N GLU A 370 -25.65 -2.12 5.76
CA GLU A 370 -27.04 -1.88 5.30
C GLU A 370 -27.07 -0.98 4.07
N GLY A 371 -26.24 0.08 4.04
CA GLY A 371 -26.17 0.99 2.89
C GLY A 371 -25.57 0.35 1.63
N LEU A 372 -24.86 -0.76 1.77
CA LEU A 372 -24.31 -1.56 0.65
C LEU A 372 -25.13 -2.82 0.36
N ASP A 373 -26.26 -3.04 1.04
CA ASP A 373 -27.07 -4.26 0.97
C ASP A 373 -26.25 -5.55 1.26
N ILE A 374 -25.34 -5.47 2.20
CA ILE A 374 -24.51 -6.60 2.62
C ILE A 374 -25.09 -7.23 3.89
N GLU A 375 -25.48 -8.51 3.80
CA GLU A 375 -25.92 -9.27 4.97
C GLU A 375 -24.78 -9.49 5.97
N ILE A 376 -25.10 -9.41 7.26
CA ILE A 376 -24.15 -9.67 8.34
C ILE A 376 -23.87 -11.17 8.45
N ASP A 377 -22.65 -11.57 8.12
CA ASP A 377 -22.15 -12.93 8.27
C ASP A 377 -21.52 -13.13 9.67
N PRO A 378 -21.80 -14.24 10.37
CA PRO A 378 -21.19 -14.54 11.68
C PRO A 378 -19.64 -14.57 11.68
N ASN A 379 -19.02 -14.78 10.53
CA ASN A 379 -17.56 -14.76 10.36
C ASN A 379 -16.99 -13.34 10.24
N MET A 380 -17.82 -12.31 10.17
CA MET A 380 -17.37 -10.93 10.29
C MET A 380 -16.91 -10.64 11.71
N ILE A 381 -15.94 -9.75 11.84
CA ILE A 381 -15.48 -9.32 13.16
C ILE A 381 -16.52 -8.39 13.78
N ASN A 382 -17.07 -8.77 14.93
CA ASN A 382 -18.09 -7.98 15.66
C ASN A 382 -17.54 -6.66 16.22
N GLN A 383 -16.21 -6.54 16.37
CA GLN A 383 -15.59 -5.33 16.88
C GLN A 383 -14.44 -4.91 15.95
N PRO A 384 -14.37 -3.62 15.55
CA PRO A 384 -13.24 -3.11 14.79
C PRO A 384 -11.94 -3.32 15.58
N ARG A 385 -10.94 -3.94 14.97
CA ARG A 385 -9.61 -4.04 15.55
C ARG A 385 -8.82 -2.80 15.18
N THR A 386 -8.46 -2.02 16.17
CA THR A 386 -7.56 -0.89 15.98
C THR A 386 -6.11 -1.33 15.79
N ASN A 387 -5.73 -2.45 16.43
CA ASN A 387 -4.42 -3.07 16.25
C ASN A 387 -4.52 -4.59 16.52
N PRO A 388 -4.38 -5.46 15.50
CA PRO A 388 -4.48 -6.91 15.67
C PRO A 388 -3.30 -7.52 16.43
N TYR A 389 -2.22 -6.78 16.62
CA TYR A 389 -1.03 -7.23 17.35
C TYR A 389 -1.05 -6.86 18.83
N VAL A 390 -1.98 -6.03 19.27
CA VAL A 390 -2.15 -5.69 20.68
C VAL A 390 -3.13 -6.68 21.31
N ARG A 391 -2.62 -7.55 22.15
CA ARG A 391 -3.43 -8.30 23.11
C ARG A 391 -3.79 -7.33 24.23
N THR A 392 -5.07 -6.98 24.32
CA THR A 392 -5.55 -6.05 25.36
C THR A 392 -5.66 -6.71 26.72
N ASP A 393 -5.83 -8.04 26.77
CA ASP A 393 -6.11 -8.78 27.98
C ASP A 393 -4.95 -8.78 28.99
N ASP A 394 -3.70 -8.84 28.48
CA ASP A 394 -2.49 -8.88 29.32
C ASP A 394 -1.74 -7.54 29.35
N TRP A 395 -2.22 -6.51 28.66
CA TRP A 395 -1.47 -5.26 28.48
C TRP A 395 -1.28 -4.48 29.78
N ALA A 396 -2.31 -4.46 30.63
CA ALA A 396 -2.25 -3.80 31.93
C ALA A 396 -1.18 -4.44 32.83
N ASP A 397 -1.09 -5.79 32.82
CA ASP A 397 -0.12 -6.55 33.59
C ASP A 397 1.31 -6.34 33.07
N GLU A 398 1.51 -6.29 31.75
CA GLU A 398 2.81 -5.98 31.16
C GLU A 398 3.25 -4.53 31.41
N ALA A 399 2.33 -3.58 31.38
CA ALA A 399 2.61 -2.19 31.74
C ALA A 399 2.99 -2.05 33.23
N ALA A 400 2.32 -2.79 34.12
CA ALA A 400 2.65 -2.84 35.54
C ALA A 400 4.07 -3.40 35.75
N LYS A 401 4.39 -4.53 35.15
CA LYS A 401 5.73 -5.14 35.19
C LYS A 401 6.83 -4.21 34.62
N TRP A 402 6.51 -3.44 33.59
CA TRP A 402 7.43 -2.44 33.06
C TRP A 402 7.71 -1.33 34.06
N ASN A 403 6.66 -0.77 34.65
CA ASN A 403 6.76 0.31 35.63
C ASN A 403 7.56 -0.13 36.87
N GLU A 404 7.35 -1.36 37.37
CA GLU A 404 8.10 -1.95 38.47
C GLU A 404 9.60 -2.05 38.14
N ARG A 405 9.94 -2.49 36.91
CA ARG A 405 11.33 -2.56 36.43
C ARG A 405 12.01 -1.19 36.35
N GLN A 406 11.27 -0.15 35.94
CA GLN A 406 11.79 1.21 35.88
C GLN A 406 11.97 1.81 37.28
N ALA A 407 11.10 1.52 38.22
CA ALA A 407 11.20 1.99 39.60
C ALA A 407 12.34 1.31 40.41
N ALA A 408 12.83 0.16 39.94
CA ALA A 408 13.93 -0.59 40.56
C ALA A 408 15.33 -0.23 40.00
N GLN A 409 15.39 0.61 39.00
CA GLN A 409 16.64 1.21 38.43
C GLN A 409 16.87 2.60 38.98
#